data_a40cb167f7aa71a9c188cf7eb176d546
#
_entry.id   a40cb167f7aa71a9c188cf7eb176d546
#
_cell.length_a   1.000
_cell.length_b   1.000
_cell.length_c   1.000
_cell.angle_alpha   90.00
_cell.angle_beta   90.00
_cell.angle_gamma   90.00
#
_symmetry.space_group_name_H-M   'P 1'
#
loop_
_entity.id
_entity.type
_entity.pdbx_description
1 polymer ?
#
loop_
_entity_poly.entity_id
_entity_poly.type
_entity_poly.pdbx_seq_one_letter_code
_entity_poly.pdbx_strand_id
1 'polypeptide(L)'
;AYDPEDQNQIPKRRADANKGTYGKILIAAGSEGMCGAAYLSALAAYRMGAGLVKILTVRANVPILQNLLPEAILTPYDPEQAQTDPAGFKSLVEQECGWASAIVLGPGLGKEAHVASLVQNVLLSAYVPIIVDADGLNAVAQHPHLSGYFTENVIVTPHLGEMARLTGRSIEELKRDLVESAVRYGEEKGVTCVLKDAVTVTAGRDGNVYIGDSGCAAMAKGGSGDVLTGVIAGLLALGFQRMKRRRSACSCTEELGRQLPVKRESIPCWQEISRTVCLKR
;
A
#
# COMPACT_ATOMS: atom_id res chain seq x y z
N ALA A 1 4.41 22.67 1.24
CA ALA A 1 4.85 23.07 -0.10
C ALA A 1 5.85 22.03 -0.61
N TYR A 2 5.74 21.64 -1.85
CA TYR A 2 6.67 20.76 -2.57
C TYR A 2 8.04 21.44 -2.68
N ASP A 3 9.10 20.68 -2.42
CA ASP A 3 10.48 21.12 -2.60
C ASP A 3 11.11 20.25 -3.71
N PRO A 4 11.55 20.84 -4.83
CA PRO A 4 12.21 20.11 -5.91
C PRO A 4 13.43 19.29 -5.45
N GLU A 5 14.06 19.66 -4.32
CA GLU A 5 15.18 18.92 -3.75
C GLU A 5 14.77 17.56 -3.15
N ASP A 6 13.48 17.33 -2.90
CA ASP A 6 13.01 16.05 -2.37
C ASP A 6 13.30 14.88 -3.31
N GLN A 7 13.37 15.11 -4.63
CA GLN A 7 13.77 14.09 -5.61
C GLN A 7 15.21 13.61 -5.44
N ASN A 8 16.10 14.49 -4.97
CA ASN A 8 17.50 14.14 -4.73
C ASN A 8 17.68 13.20 -3.54
N GLN A 9 16.61 12.98 -2.76
CA GLN A 9 16.61 12.09 -1.62
C GLN A 9 16.39 10.61 -2.01
N ILE A 10 15.96 10.33 -3.24
CA ILE A 10 15.85 8.94 -3.72
C ILE A 10 17.26 8.36 -3.86
N PRO A 11 17.63 7.31 -3.10
CA PRO A 11 18.98 6.78 -3.15
C PRO A 11 19.32 6.30 -4.57
N LYS A 12 20.46 6.75 -5.09
CA LYS A 12 20.98 6.23 -6.35
C LYS A 12 21.32 4.76 -6.20
N ARG A 13 21.00 3.95 -7.19
CA ARG A 13 21.35 2.53 -7.20
C ARG A 13 22.87 2.36 -7.26
N ARG A 14 23.41 1.53 -6.38
CA ARG A 14 24.83 1.19 -6.37
C ARG A 14 25.12 0.15 -7.44
N ALA A 15 26.24 0.28 -8.12
CA ALA A 15 26.67 -0.67 -9.17
C ALA A 15 26.96 -2.08 -8.63
N ASP A 16 27.34 -2.19 -7.35
CA ASP A 16 27.67 -3.42 -6.64
C ASP A 16 26.50 -4.03 -5.86
N ALA A 17 25.27 -3.54 -6.09
CA ALA A 17 24.08 -3.98 -5.37
C ALA A 17 23.50 -5.27 -5.96
N ASN A 18 22.88 -6.07 -5.10
CA ASN A 18 22.11 -7.25 -5.48
C ASN A 18 20.60 -7.05 -5.18
N LYS A 19 19.77 -8.00 -5.61
CA LYS A 19 18.31 -7.94 -5.41
C LYS A 19 17.89 -7.80 -3.94
N GLY A 20 18.66 -8.32 -2.99
CA GLY A 20 18.38 -8.19 -1.55
C GLY A 20 18.66 -6.80 -0.99
N THR A 21 19.49 -6.00 -1.67
CA THR A 21 19.87 -4.63 -1.23
C THR A 21 18.69 -3.66 -1.29
N TYR A 22 17.74 -3.88 -2.21
CA TYR A 22 16.62 -2.97 -2.47
C TYR A 22 15.30 -3.43 -1.85
N GLY A 23 15.40 -4.21 -0.78
CA GLY A 23 14.28 -4.63 0.04
C GLY A 23 13.45 -5.77 -0.55
N LYS A 24 12.63 -6.34 0.32
CA LYS A 24 11.74 -7.46 0.07
C LYS A 24 10.31 -7.04 0.42
N ILE A 25 9.43 -7.00 -0.53
CA ILE A 25 8.05 -6.58 -0.32
C ILE A 25 7.14 -7.80 -0.34
N LEU A 26 6.37 -7.98 0.72
CA LEU A 26 5.25 -8.91 0.76
C LEU A 26 3.97 -8.17 0.41
N ILE A 27 3.17 -8.74 -0.50
CA ILE A 27 1.86 -8.21 -0.88
C ILE A 27 0.82 -9.28 -0.58
N ALA A 28 0.08 -9.12 0.51
CA ALA A 28 -1.07 -9.91 0.87
C ALA A 28 -2.31 -9.31 0.20
N ALA A 29 -2.67 -9.82 -0.97
CA ALA A 29 -3.63 -9.18 -1.87
C ALA A 29 -4.25 -10.19 -2.86
N GLY A 30 -5.40 -9.82 -3.41
CA GLY A 30 -6.08 -10.57 -4.46
C GLY A 30 -6.88 -11.77 -3.95
N SER A 31 -8.18 -11.74 -4.23
CA SER A 31 -9.10 -12.89 -4.14
C SER A 31 -9.45 -13.36 -5.54
N GLU A 32 -10.25 -14.42 -5.64
CA GLU A 32 -10.77 -14.88 -6.92
C GLU A 32 -11.58 -13.79 -7.60
N GLY A 33 -11.25 -13.51 -8.87
CA GLY A 33 -11.80 -12.38 -9.63
C GLY A 33 -11.15 -11.01 -9.37
N MET A 34 -10.29 -10.86 -8.35
CA MET A 34 -9.60 -9.59 -8.02
C MET A 34 -8.06 -9.70 -8.02
N CYS A 35 -7.48 -10.63 -8.77
CA CYS A 35 -6.03 -10.79 -8.91
C CYS A 35 -5.34 -9.54 -9.48
N GLY A 36 -6.07 -8.69 -10.22
CA GLY A 36 -5.57 -7.44 -10.78
C GLY A 36 -5.06 -6.46 -9.73
N ALA A 37 -5.67 -6.42 -8.53
CA ALA A 37 -5.21 -5.58 -7.44
C ALA A 37 -3.82 -6.00 -6.94
N ALA A 38 -3.61 -7.30 -6.75
CA ALA A 38 -2.30 -7.86 -6.39
C ALA A 38 -1.24 -7.57 -7.48
N TYR A 39 -1.61 -7.74 -8.75
CA TYR A 39 -0.74 -7.44 -9.88
C TYR A 39 -0.31 -5.97 -9.91
N LEU A 40 -1.26 -5.03 -9.80
CA LEU A 40 -0.99 -3.59 -9.86
C LEU A 40 -0.09 -3.13 -8.72
N SER A 41 -0.35 -3.60 -7.50
CA SER A 41 0.50 -3.32 -6.33
C SER A 41 1.92 -3.86 -6.53
N ALA A 42 2.07 -5.09 -7.00
CA ALA A 42 3.36 -5.73 -7.21
C ALA A 42 4.16 -5.06 -8.34
N LEU A 43 3.51 -4.77 -9.46
CA LEU A 43 4.12 -4.08 -10.58
C LEU A 43 4.60 -2.68 -10.16
N ALA A 44 3.78 -1.93 -9.42
CA ALA A 44 4.15 -0.61 -8.93
C ALA A 44 5.35 -0.68 -7.97
N ALA A 45 5.41 -1.66 -7.08
CA ALA A 45 6.54 -1.87 -6.19
C ALA A 45 7.85 -2.15 -6.96
N TYR A 46 7.81 -3.02 -7.98
CA TYR A 46 8.97 -3.25 -8.84
C TYR A 46 9.39 -1.99 -9.60
N ARG A 47 8.43 -1.22 -10.14
CA ARG A 47 8.69 0.03 -10.86
C ARG A 47 9.31 1.11 -9.96
N MET A 48 9.00 1.10 -8.68
CA MET A 48 9.65 1.97 -7.69
C MET A 48 11.05 1.47 -7.31
N GLY A 49 11.43 0.26 -7.71
CA GLY A 49 12.78 -0.25 -7.55
C GLY A 49 12.93 -1.28 -6.44
N ALA A 50 11.86 -1.89 -5.96
CA ALA A 50 11.94 -3.04 -5.05
C ALA A 50 12.82 -4.15 -5.63
N GLY A 51 13.64 -4.76 -4.79
CA GLY A 51 14.55 -5.82 -5.21
C GLY A 51 13.86 -7.16 -5.39
N LEU A 52 12.92 -7.50 -4.51
CA LEU A 52 12.12 -8.71 -4.53
C LEU A 52 10.68 -8.39 -4.12
N VAL A 53 9.72 -8.96 -4.84
CA VAL A 53 8.30 -8.89 -4.47
C VAL A 53 7.77 -10.31 -4.36
N LYS A 54 7.05 -10.57 -3.27
CA LYS A 54 6.33 -11.80 -3.03
C LYS A 54 4.85 -11.50 -2.86
N ILE A 55 3.98 -12.28 -3.48
CA ILE A 55 2.54 -12.12 -3.40
C ILE A 55 1.96 -13.31 -2.64
N LEU A 56 1.36 -13.04 -1.48
CA LEU A 56 0.55 -13.97 -0.71
C LEU A 56 -0.90 -13.82 -1.18
N THR A 57 -1.43 -14.83 -1.85
CA THR A 57 -2.72 -14.77 -2.54
C THR A 57 -3.42 -16.12 -2.58
N VAL A 58 -4.69 -16.14 -2.94
CA VAL A 58 -5.43 -17.38 -3.12
C VAL A 58 -4.87 -18.21 -4.29
N ARG A 59 -4.91 -19.53 -4.17
CA ARG A 59 -4.35 -20.47 -5.16
C ARG A 59 -4.85 -20.25 -6.58
N ALA A 60 -6.11 -19.85 -6.73
CA ALA A 60 -6.72 -19.58 -8.04
C ALA A 60 -6.00 -18.48 -8.84
N ASN A 61 -5.32 -17.53 -8.17
CA ASN A 61 -4.63 -16.43 -8.81
C ASN A 61 -3.24 -16.79 -9.35
N VAL A 62 -2.66 -17.93 -8.93
CA VAL A 62 -1.27 -18.32 -9.28
C VAL A 62 -1.04 -18.34 -10.80
N PRO A 63 -1.81 -19.07 -11.60
CA PRO A 63 -1.54 -19.15 -13.04
C PRO A 63 -1.67 -17.80 -13.75
N ILE A 64 -2.55 -16.94 -13.27
CA ILE A 64 -2.76 -15.60 -13.84
C ILE A 64 -1.58 -14.69 -13.52
N LEU A 65 -1.22 -14.61 -12.24
CA LEU A 65 -0.13 -13.74 -11.78
C LEU A 65 1.23 -14.19 -12.31
N GLN A 66 1.47 -15.49 -12.44
CA GLN A 66 2.70 -16.03 -12.98
C GLN A 66 2.91 -15.65 -14.46
N ASN A 67 1.82 -15.54 -15.22
CA ASN A 67 1.86 -15.05 -16.59
C ASN A 67 2.04 -13.52 -16.68
N LEU A 68 1.39 -12.76 -15.79
CA LEU A 68 1.40 -11.29 -15.84
C LEU A 68 2.68 -10.69 -15.24
N LEU A 69 3.28 -11.33 -14.24
CA LEU A 69 4.44 -10.84 -13.50
C LEU A 69 5.36 -11.99 -13.10
N PRO A 70 6.07 -12.59 -14.08
CA PRO A 70 6.91 -13.77 -13.85
C PRO A 70 8.06 -13.53 -12.87
N GLU A 71 8.44 -12.28 -12.62
CA GLU A 71 9.47 -11.92 -11.64
C GLU A 71 9.01 -12.03 -10.19
N ALA A 72 7.69 -12.02 -9.93
CA ALA A 72 7.15 -12.10 -8.58
C ALA A 72 7.20 -13.53 -8.04
N ILE A 73 7.55 -13.65 -6.76
CA ILE A 73 7.45 -14.90 -6.03
C ILE A 73 5.99 -15.06 -5.56
N LEU A 74 5.39 -16.21 -5.77
CA LEU A 74 4.01 -16.45 -5.36
C LEU A 74 3.96 -17.42 -4.18
N THR A 75 3.27 -17.05 -3.12
CA THR A 75 2.91 -17.94 -2.01
C THR A 75 1.39 -18.11 -2.02
N PRO A 76 0.87 -19.21 -2.55
CA PRO A 76 -0.55 -19.47 -2.53
C PRO A 76 -1.01 -19.97 -1.16
N TYR A 77 -2.21 -19.55 -0.77
CA TYR A 77 -2.95 -20.16 0.34
C TYR A 77 -4.34 -20.60 -0.10
N ASP A 78 -4.94 -21.48 0.69
CA ASP A 78 -6.32 -21.89 0.54
C ASP A 78 -7.19 -21.13 1.55
N PRO A 79 -8.24 -20.41 1.14
CA PRO A 79 -9.13 -19.71 2.05
C PRO A 79 -9.75 -20.58 3.15
N GLU A 80 -10.02 -21.86 2.86
CA GLU A 80 -10.58 -22.80 3.83
C GLU A 80 -9.57 -23.17 4.93
N GLN A 81 -8.28 -23.08 4.66
CA GLN A 81 -7.21 -23.41 5.61
C GLN A 81 -7.29 -22.51 6.86
N ALA A 82 -7.72 -21.25 6.72
CA ALA A 82 -7.89 -20.36 7.86
C ALA A 82 -8.88 -20.88 8.90
N GLN A 83 -9.82 -21.76 8.50
CA GLN A 83 -10.84 -22.37 9.35
C GLN A 83 -10.48 -23.81 9.73
N THR A 84 -9.97 -24.61 8.77
CA THR A 84 -9.69 -26.03 8.97
C THR A 84 -8.34 -26.28 9.65
N ASP A 85 -7.35 -25.40 9.45
CA ASP A 85 -6.03 -25.44 10.08
C ASP A 85 -5.55 -24.03 10.46
N PRO A 86 -6.16 -23.37 11.46
CA PRO A 86 -5.78 -22.02 11.84
C PRO A 86 -4.32 -21.88 12.27
N ALA A 87 -3.75 -22.92 12.87
CA ALA A 87 -2.36 -22.91 13.32
C ALA A 87 -1.38 -22.97 12.15
N GLY A 88 -1.62 -23.82 11.17
CA GLY A 88 -0.83 -23.87 9.94
C GLY A 88 -0.96 -22.61 9.11
N PHE A 89 -2.17 -22.04 9.00
CA PHE A 89 -2.40 -20.77 8.31
C PHE A 89 -1.65 -19.62 9.00
N LYS A 90 -1.70 -19.54 10.34
CA LYS A 90 -0.94 -18.56 11.10
C LYS A 90 0.57 -18.72 10.87
N SER A 91 1.09 -19.94 10.94
CA SER A 91 2.52 -20.23 10.73
C SER A 91 2.99 -19.82 9.32
N LEU A 92 2.17 -20.05 8.29
CA LEU A 92 2.42 -19.58 6.93
C LEU A 92 2.55 -18.04 6.89
N VAL A 93 1.59 -17.32 7.48
CA VAL A 93 1.60 -15.86 7.50
C VAL A 93 2.80 -15.31 8.28
N GLU A 94 3.12 -15.91 9.43
CA GLU A 94 4.32 -15.55 10.23
C GLU A 94 5.61 -15.70 9.44
N GLN A 95 5.78 -16.81 8.73
CA GLN A 95 6.93 -17.06 7.88
C GLN A 95 7.06 -16.01 6.78
N GLU A 96 5.96 -15.68 6.12
CA GLU A 96 5.94 -14.70 5.04
C GLU A 96 6.20 -13.27 5.55
N CYS A 97 5.63 -12.89 6.69
CA CYS A 97 5.92 -11.62 7.34
C CYS A 97 7.40 -11.51 7.75
N GLY A 98 8.00 -12.57 8.29
CA GLY A 98 9.42 -12.61 8.66
C GLY A 98 10.40 -12.47 7.48
N TRP A 99 9.95 -12.77 6.27
CA TRP A 99 10.75 -12.60 5.06
C TRP A 99 10.79 -11.14 4.59
N ALA A 100 9.75 -10.35 4.87
CA ALA A 100 9.51 -9.04 4.30
C ALA A 100 10.31 -7.91 4.98
N SER A 101 10.60 -6.85 4.25
CA SER A 101 11.06 -5.55 4.76
C SER A 101 9.99 -4.46 4.70
N ALA A 102 8.90 -4.71 3.98
CA ALA A 102 7.67 -3.92 3.99
C ALA A 102 6.51 -4.81 3.51
N ILE A 103 5.29 -4.53 3.95
CA ILE A 103 4.10 -5.33 3.66
C ILE A 103 3.00 -4.42 3.11
N VAL A 104 2.35 -4.85 2.02
CA VAL A 104 1.06 -4.33 1.56
C VAL A 104 -0.01 -5.35 1.96
N LEU A 105 -1.07 -4.88 2.59
CA LEU A 105 -2.16 -5.71 3.10
C LEU A 105 -3.51 -5.12 2.69
N GLY A 106 -4.28 -5.87 1.91
CA GLY A 106 -5.67 -5.49 1.66
C GLY A 106 -6.15 -5.41 0.23
N PRO A 107 -5.35 -4.96 -0.76
CA PRO A 107 -5.86 -4.77 -2.11
C PRO A 107 -6.54 -6.02 -2.67
N GLY A 108 -7.85 -5.92 -2.93
CA GLY A 108 -8.63 -6.99 -3.54
C GLY A 108 -8.70 -8.31 -2.76
N LEU A 109 -8.62 -8.29 -1.43
CA LEU A 109 -8.75 -9.49 -0.59
C LEU A 109 -10.18 -10.04 -0.53
N GLY A 110 -11.18 -9.20 -0.84
CA GLY A 110 -12.58 -9.59 -0.70
C GLY A 110 -13.11 -9.44 0.72
N LYS A 111 -14.23 -10.12 1.00
CA LYS A 111 -14.98 -9.98 2.26
C LYS A 111 -15.24 -11.34 2.94
N GLU A 112 -14.61 -12.39 2.46
CA GLU A 112 -14.78 -13.72 3.01
C GLU A 112 -14.19 -13.82 4.44
N ALA A 113 -14.68 -14.80 5.20
CA ALA A 113 -14.35 -14.93 6.63
C ALA A 113 -12.84 -15.05 6.91
N HIS A 114 -12.06 -15.66 6.00
CA HIS A 114 -10.62 -15.82 6.16
C HIS A 114 -9.85 -14.49 6.12
N VAL A 115 -10.43 -13.43 5.53
CA VAL A 115 -9.76 -12.13 5.38
C VAL A 115 -9.47 -11.50 6.75
N ALA A 116 -10.42 -11.56 7.68
CA ALA A 116 -10.22 -11.06 9.04
C ALA A 116 -9.06 -11.80 9.76
N SER A 117 -8.99 -13.13 9.59
CA SER A 117 -7.90 -13.95 10.12
C SER A 117 -6.55 -13.61 9.49
N LEU A 118 -6.51 -13.41 8.16
CA LEU A 118 -5.30 -12.99 7.47
C LEU A 118 -4.82 -11.62 7.97
N VAL A 119 -5.72 -10.63 8.05
CA VAL A 119 -5.40 -9.29 8.54
C VAL A 119 -4.87 -9.35 9.97
N GLN A 120 -5.54 -10.09 10.85
CA GLN A 120 -5.10 -10.29 12.23
C GLN A 120 -3.70 -10.89 12.31
N ASN A 121 -3.45 -11.98 11.58
CA ASN A 121 -2.17 -12.68 11.61
C ASN A 121 -1.03 -11.79 11.08
N VAL A 122 -1.25 -11.01 10.02
CA VAL A 122 -0.25 -10.07 9.51
C VAL A 122 0.04 -8.97 10.53
N LEU A 123 -0.99 -8.35 11.12
CA LEU A 123 -0.81 -7.28 12.11
C LEU A 123 -0.07 -7.75 13.36
N LEU A 124 -0.28 -9.00 13.77
CA LEU A 124 0.39 -9.60 14.94
C LEU A 124 1.83 -10.01 14.66
N SER A 125 2.14 -10.42 13.42
CA SER A 125 3.42 -11.07 13.09
C SER A 125 4.44 -10.13 12.45
N ALA A 126 4.01 -8.95 11.96
CA ALA A 126 4.87 -8.06 11.22
C ALA A 126 5.57 -7.04 12.11
N TYR A 127 6.91 -7.04 12.10
CA TYR A 127 7.77 -6.05 12.76
C TYR A 127 8.34 -5.01 11.80
N VAL A 128 7.82 -4.98 10.56
CA VAL A 128 8.20 -4.08 9.48
C VAL A 128 7.01 -3.16 9.15
N PRO A 129 7.20 -2.11 8.34
CA PRO A 129 6.08 -1.28 7.89
C PRO A 129 5.00 -2.08 7.18
N ILE A 130 3.75 -1.78 7.53
CA ILE A 130 2.55 -2.36 6.91
C ILE A 130 1.72 -1.24 6.31
N ILE A 131 1.45 -1.31 5.02
CA ILE A 131 0.45 -0.48 4.36
C ILE A 131 -0.86 -1.24 4.33
N VAL A 132 -1.89 -0.73 5.02
CA VAL A 132 -3.24 -1.31 5.05
C VAL A 132 -4.16 -0.47 4.17
N ASP A 133 -4.77 -1.09 3.15
CA ASP A 133 -5.66 -0.43 2.19
C ASP A 133 -6.89 -1.29 1.88
N ALA A 134 -7.86 -0.73 1.24
CA ALA A 134 -9.01 -1.39 0.61
C ALA A 134 -9.69 -2.41 1.53
N ASP A 135 -9.72 -3.70 1.15
CA ASP A 135 -10.41 -4.73 1.93
C ASP A 135 -9.71 -5.02 3.27
N GLY A 136 -8.42 -4.72 3.42
CA GLY A 136 -7.76 -4.71 4.73
C GLY A 136 -8.37 -3.70 5.69
N LEU A 137 -8.65 -2.47 5.23
CA LEU A 137 -9.34 -1.44 6.01
C LEU A 137 -10.81 -1.80 6.25
N ASN A 138 -11.47 -2.41 5.26
CA ASN A 138 -12.83 -2.90 5.40
C ASN A 138 -12.92 -4.00 6.49
N ALA A 139 -11.95 -4.91 6.54
CA ALA A 139 -11.87 -5.92 7.60
C ALA A 139 -11.71 -5.28 8.98
N VAL A 140 -10.84 -4.26 9.11
CA VAL A 140 -10.66 -3.49 10.37
C VAL A 140 -11.96 -2.78 10.76
N ALA A 141 -12.69 -2.19 9.82
CA ALA A 141 -13.97 -1.53 10.10
C ALA A 141 -15.06 -2.50 10.56
N GLN A 142 -15.09 -3.72 9.98
CA GLN A 142 -16.04 -4.78 10.36
C GLN A 142 -15.66 -5.45 11.68
N HIS A 143 -14.36 -5.50 12.02
CA HIS A 143 -13.81 -6.12 13.22
C HIS A 143 -12.96 -5.11 14.00
N PRO A 144 -13.56 -4.17 14.74
CA PRO A 144 -12.85 -3.03 15.36
C PRO A 144 -11.70 -3.42 16.29
N HIS A 145 -11.71 -4.64 16.87
CA HIS A 145 -10.63 -5.16 17.70
C HIS A 145 -9.30 -5.27 16.93
N LEU A 146 -9.33 -5.43 15.59
CA LEU A 146 -8.14 -5.51 14.75
C LEU A 146 -7.31 -4.22 14.80
N SER A 147 -7.96 -3.06 14.97
CA SER A 147 -7.23 -1.80 15.15
C SER A 147 -6.41 -1.75 16.45
N GLY A 148 -6.70 -2.62 17.41
CA GLY A 148 -5.91 -2.76 18.64
C GLY A 148 -4.52 -3.38 18.41
N TYR A 149 -4.29 -3.99 17.27
CA TYR A 149 -2.98 -4.52 16.84
C TYR A 149 -2.17 -3.52 16.00
N PHE A 150 -2.69 -2.34 15.76
CA PHE A 150 -1.95 -1.30 15.06
C PHE A 150 -0.73 -0.87 15.89
N THR A 151 0.37 -0.72 15.19
CA THR A 151 1.64 -0.24 15.75
C THR A 151 2.08 1.01 15.00
N GLU A 152 3.12 1.63 15.51
CA GLU A 152 3.74 2.78 14.83
C GLU A 152 4.21 2.52 13.40
N ASN A 153 4.33 1.28 13.01
CA ASN A 153 4.76 0.88 11.67
C ASN A 153 3.60 0.77 10.67
N VAL A 154 2.35 0.98 11.12
CA VAL A 154 1.18 0.89 10.26
C VAL A 154 0.92 2.22 9.55
N ILE A 155 0.70 2.12 8.25
CA ILE A 155 0.27 3.21 7.37
C ILE A 155 -1.09 2.79 6.83
N VAL A 156 -2.11 3.60 7.07
CA VAL A 156 -3.45 3.38 6.50
C VAL A 156 -3.69 4.34 5.35
N THR A 157 -4.32 3.85 4.26
CA THR A 157 -4.53 4.65 3.05
C THR A 157 -6.01 4.74 2.66
N PRO A 158 -6.92 5.15 3.59
CA PRO A 158 -8.35 5.15 3.31
C PRO A 158 -8.75 6.23 2.30
N HIS A 159 -9.69 5.90 1.42
CA HIS A 159 -10.52 6.91 0.78
C HIS A 159 -11.68 7.32 1.72
N LEU A 160 -12.44 8.37 1.39
CA LEU A 160 -13.50 8.89 2.27
C LEU A 160 -14.52 7.82 2.69
N GLY A 161 -14.92 6.93 1.78
CA GLY A 161 -15.86 5.86 2.11
C GLY A 161 -15.30 4.81 3.07
N GLU A 162 -14.01 4.50 3.00
CA GLU A 162 -13.31 3.64 3.97
C GLU A 162 -13.16 4.34 5.31
N MET A 163 -12.77 5.62 5.30
CA MET A 163 -12.67 6.42 6.52
C MET A 163 -14.03 6.55 7.22
N ALA A 164 -15.12 6.72 6.49
CA ALA A 164 -16.47 6.75 7.04
C ALA A 164 -16.81 5.44 7.77
N ARG A 165 -16.47 4.28 7.18
CA ARG A 165 -16.67 2.97 7.84
C ARG A 165 -15.80 2.79 9.08
N LEU A 166 -14.55 3.25 9.03
CA LEU A 166 -13.60 3.15 10.15
C LEU A 166 -13.98 4.03 11.35
N THR A 167 -14.58 5.19 11.08
CA THR A 167 -14.85 6.20 12.12
C THR A 167 -16.34 6.29 12.51
N GLY A 168 -17.24 5.71 11.72
CA GLY A 168 -18.69 5.88 11.88
C GLY A 168 -19.21 7.28 11.51
N ARG A 169 -18.36 8.15 10.95
CA ARG A 169 -18.76 9.51 10.52
C ARG A 169 -19.28 9.51 9.08
N SER A 170 -20.11 10.47 8.73
CA SER A 170 -20.58 10.66 7.35
C SER A 170 -19.46 11.19 6.44
N ILE A 171 -19.58 10.94 5.13
CA ILE A 171 -18.64 11.47 4.13
C ILE A 171 -18.66 13.00 4.11
N GLU A 172 -19.82 13.61 4.31
CA GLU A 172 -19.99 15.06 4.36
C GLU A 172 -19.25 15.69 5.54
N GLU A 173 -19.30 15.06 6.72
CA GLU A 173 -18.54 15.50 7.90
C GLU A 173 -17.03 15.37 7.68
N LEU A 174 -16.58 14.26 7.08
CA LEU A 174 -15.17 14.03 6.76
C LEU A 174 -14.63 15.06 5.75
N LYS A 175 -15.45 15.44 4.75
CA LYS A 175 -15.07 16.44 3.74
C LYS A 175 -14.94 17.86 4.30
N ARG A 176 -15.76 18.22 5.29
CA ARG A 176 -15.68 19.55 5.93
C ARG A 176 -14.34 19.75 6.64
N ASP A 177 -13.84 18.69 7.28
CA ASP A 177 -12.66 18.72 8.13
C ASP A 177 -11.66 17.64 7.75
N LEU A 178 -11.27 17.60 6.46
CA LEU A 178 -10.43 16.53 5.89
C LEU A 178 -9.10 16.38 6.65
N VAL A 179 -8.44 17.51 6.94
CA VAL A 179 -7.16 17.54 7.65
C VAL A 179 -7.33 17.03 9.07
N GLU A 180 -8.28 17.58 9.80
CA GLU A 180 -8.56 17.18 11.18
C GLU A 180 -8.97 15.70 11.28
N SER A 181 -9.74 15.21 10.31
CA SER A 181 -10.14 13.80 10.24
C SER A 181 -8.94 12.85 10.08
N ALA A 182 -7.96 13.23 9.24
CA ALA A 182 -6.74 12.44 9.07
C ALA A 182 -5.85 12.48 10.31
N VAL A 183 -5.66 13.66 10.90
CA VAL A 183 -4.85 13.86 12.11
C VAL A 183 -5.43 13.06 13.27
N ARG A 184 -6.71 13.28 13.55
CA ARG A 184 -7.39 12.62 14.66
C ARG A 184 -7.34 11.09 14.55
N TYR A 185 -7.60 10.53 13.38
CA TYR A 185 -7.51 9.09 13.19
C TYR A 185 -6.08 8.57 13.39
N GLY A 186 -5.09 9.30 12.86
CA GLY A 186 -3.67 8.97 13.02
C GLY A 186 -3.24 8.96 14.48
N GLU A 187 -3.64 9.97 15.26
CA GLU A 187 -3.34 10.09 16.69
C GLU A 187 -4.07 9.02 17.51
N GLU A 188 -5.39 8.87 17.33
CA GLU A 188 -6.20 7.89 18.07
C GLU A 188 -5.74 6.45 17.86
N LYS A 189 -5.26 6.12 16.66
CA LYS A 189 -4.79 4.77 16.31
C LYS A 189 -3.29 4.57 16.36
N GLY A 190 -2.52 5.62 16.58
CA GLY A 190 -1.05 5.59 16.62
C GLY A 190 -0.40 5.25 15.27
N VAL A 191 -1.04 5.61 14.15
CA VAL A 191 -0.64 5.25 12.78
C VAL A 191 -0.36 6.46 11.91
N THR A 192 0.28 6.26 10.76
CA THR A 192 0.28 7.26 9.69
C THR A 192 -1.00 7.11 8.86
N CYS A 193 -1.76 8.19 8.72
CA CYS A 193 -3.00 8.22 7.95
C CYS A 193 -2.81 8.98 6.62
N VAL A 194 -3.07 8.32 5.51
CA VAL A 194 -3.08 8.88 4.15
C VAL A 194 -4.51 8.92 3.65
N LEU A 195 -5.24 9.98 3.98
CA LEU A 195 -6.64 10.15 3.62
C LEU A 195 -6.77 10.65 2.17
N LYS A 196 -7.33 9.79 1.32
CA LYS A 196 -7.46 10.02 -0.13
C LYS A 196 -8.78 10.69 -0.49
N ASP A 197 -8.71 11.84 -1.17
CA ASP A 197 -9.81 12.50 -1.87
C ASP A 197 -9.22 13.23 -3.09
N ALA A 198 -9.91 14.21 -3.66
CA ALA A 198 -9.37 15.11 -4.69
C ALA A 198 -8.05 15.77 -4.25
N VAL A 199 -7.93 16.02 -2.97
CA VAL A 199 -6.70 16.38 -2.26
C VAL A 199 -6.37 15.26 -1.28
N THR A 200 -5.12 14.80 -1.26
CA THR A 200 -4.66 13.78 -0.31
C THR A 200 -4.06 14.43 0.92
N VAL A 201 -4.52 14.04 2.10
CA VAL A 201 -3.95 14.49 3.38
C VAL A 201 -3.18 13.36 4.02
N THR A 202 -1.90 13.57 4.29
CA THR A 202 -1.07 12.65 5.06
C THR A 202 -0.80 13.23 6.44
N ALA A 203 -1.31 12.59 7.46
CA ALA A 203 -1.03 12.91 8.85
C ALA A 203 -0.04 11.89 9.41
N GLY A 204 1.15 12.35 9.73
CA GLY A 204 2.18 11.55 10.39
C GLY A 204 1.99 11.54 11.90
N ARG A 205 2.46 10.48 12.56
CA ARG A 205 2.49 10.37 14.03
C ARG A 205 3.32 11.47 14.73
N ASP A 206 4.23 12.10 14.01
CA ASP A 206 5.07 13.18 14.48
C ASP A 206 4.36 14.55 14.51
N GLY A 207 3.03 14.55 14.25
CA GLY A 207 2.21 15.76 14.15
C GLY A 207 2.39 16.52 12.84
N ASN A 208 3.24 16.05 11.94
CA ASN A 208 3.39 16.67 10.63
C ASN A 208 2.21 16.31 9.72
N VAL A 209 1.69 17.32 9.03
CA VAL A 209 0.63 17.17 8.05
C VAL A 209 1.12 17.63 6.69
N TYR A 210 0.90 16.80 5.69
CA TYR A 210 1.21 17.09 4.29
C TYR A 210 -0.07 17.06 3.47
N ILE A 211 -0.24 18.05 2.61
CA ILE A 211 -1.39 18.18 1.74
C ILE A 211 -0.92 18.11 0.29
N GLY A 212 -1.37 17.09 -0.42
CA GLY A 212 -1.09 16.87 -1.82
C GLY A 212 -2.25 17.29 -2.69
N ASP A 213 -2.02 18.24 -3.57
CA ASP A 213 -2.98 18.81 -4.52
C ASP A 213 -2.74 18.36 -5.97
N SER A 214 -1.84 17.41 -6.17
CA SER A 214 -1.43 16.96 -7.50
C SER A 214 -2.32 15.87 -8.10
N GLY A 215 -3.42 15.53 -7.45
CA GLY A 215 -4.44 14.65 -7.99
C GLY A 215 -5.01 15.17 -9.31
N CYS A 216 -5.29 14.28 -10.26
CA CYS A 216 -5.99 14.64 -11.49
C CYS A 216 -7.18 13.69 -11.72
N ALA A 217 -8.17 14.16 -12.48
CA ALA A 217 -9.38 13.37 -12.78
C ALA A 217 -9.05 12.00 -13.44
N ALA A 218 -7.94 11.88 -14.14
CA ALA A 218 -7.50 10.61 -14.74
C ALA A 218 -7.13 9.54 -13.69
N MET A 219 -6.87 9.92 -12.44
CA MET A 219 -6.62 8.99 -11.33
C MET A 219 -7.91 8.41 -10.75
N ALA A 220 -9.08 8.95 -11.09
CA ALA A 220 -10.38 8.46 -10.64
C ALA A 220 -10.82 7.22 -11.44
N LYS A 221 -10.03 6.14 -11.36
CA LYS A 221 -10.30 4.84 -11.97
C LYS A 221 -9.92 3.70 -11.04
N GLY A 222 -10.47 2.51 -11.32
CA GLY A 222 -10.08 1.28 -10.60
C GLY A 222 -8.58 1.02 -10.71
N GLY A 223 -7.98 0.54 -9.62
CA GLY A 223 -6.56 0.20 -9.56
C GLY A 223 -5.62 1.32 -9.12
N SER A 224 -6.08 2.58 -9.06
CA SER A 224 -5.23 3.70 -8.63
C SER A 224 -4.74 3.56 -7.18
N GLY A 225 -5.61 3.10 -6.28
CA GLY A 225 -5.25 2.80 -4.89
C GLY A 225 -4.21 1.67 -4.81
N ASP A 226 -4.42 0.60 -5.59
CA ASP A 226 -3.51 -0.56 -5.60
C ASP A 226 -2.10 -0.16 -6.06
N VAL A 227 -2.01 0.69 -7.08
CA VAL A 227 -0.73 1.27 -7.53
C VAL A 227 -0.09 2.12 -6.44
N LEU A 228 -0.89 2.96 -5.75
CA LEU A 228 -0.39 3.81 -4.64
C LEU A 228 0.25 2.96 -3.53
N THR A 229 -0.38 1.87 -3.11
CA THR A 229 0.18 0.99 -2.07
C THR A 229 1.51 0.38 -2.49
N GLY A 230 1.63 -0.05 -3.76
CA GLY A 230 2.86 -0.58 -4.32
C GLY A 230 3.98 0.47 -4.39
N VAL A 231 3.64 1.72 -4.75
CA VAL A 231 4.59 2.85 -4.76
C VAL A 231 5.10 3.13 -3.35
N ILE A 232 4.22 3.24 -2.35
CA ILE A 232 4.60 3.47 -0.96
C ILE A 232 5.51 2.34 -0.47
N ALA A 233 5.14 1.07 -0.72
CA ALA A 233 5.93 -0.09 -0.32
C ALA A 233 7.33 -0.09 -0.97
N GLY A 234 7.42 0.25 -2.26
CA GLY A 234 8.69 0.37 -2.98
C GLY A 234 9.61 1.43 -2.38
N LEU A 235 9.08 2.59 -2.00
CA LEU A 235 9.82 3.65 -1.33
C LEU A 235 10.32 3.21 0.06
N LEU A 236 9.46 2.55 0.84
CA LEU A 236 9.84 2.01 2.15
C LEU A 236 10.96 0.98 2.04
N ALA A 237 10.89 0.10 1.05
CA ALA A 237 11.91 -0.90 0.78
C ALA A 237 13.28 -0.29 0.39
N LEU A 238 13.28 0.86 -0.27
CA LEU A 238 14.49 1.62 -0.58
C LEU A 238 15.11 2.31 0.65
N GLY A 239 14.53 2.16 1.84
CA GLY A 239 15.06 2.69 3.08
C GLY A 239 14.61 4.10 3.42
N PHE A 240 13.56 4.63 2.76
CA PHE A 240 13.00 5.93 3.07
C PHE A 240 12.56 6.09 4.54
N GLN A 241 12.38 5.01 5.28
CA GLN A 241 12.17 5.05 6.74
C GLN A 241 13.34 5.66 7.51
N ARG A 242 14.57 5.49 7.03
CA ARG A 242 15.75 6.08 7.70
C ARG A 242 15.80 7.61 7.57
N MET A 243 15.01 8.17 6.66
CA MET A 243 14.86 9.61 6.46
C MET A 243 13.78 10.22 7.37
N LYS A 244 13.45 9.58 8.47
CA LYS A 244 12.41 9.89 9.49
C LYS A 244 12.41 11.32 10.05
N ARG A 245 13.28 12.19 9.62
CA ARG A 245 13.30 13.58 10.12
C ARG A 245 12.73 14.62 9.16
N ARG A 246 12.40 14.27 7.92
CA ARG A 246 11.94 15.29 6.95
C ARG A 246 11.09 14.68 5.84
N ARG A 247 9.75 14.61 5.95
CA ARG A 247 8.78 14.46 4.86
C ARG A 247 8.30 13.04 4.51
N SER A 248 6.99 12.93 4.33
CA SER A 248 6.26 11.66 4.18
C SER A 248 6.39 11.01 2.79
N ALA A 249 6.20 9.69 2.74
CA ALA A 249 6.12 8.91 1.49
C ALA A 249 5.07 9.46 0.48
N CYS A 250 4.11 10.24 0.93
CA CYS A 250 3.06 10.83 0.11
C CYS A 250 3.57 11.92 -0.84
N SER A 251 4.58 12.71 -0.46
CA SER A 251 5.15 13.73 -1.37
C SER A 251 5.79 13.11 -2.61
N CYS A 252 6.27 11.86 -2.51
CA CYS A 252 6.86 11.16 -3.65
C CYS A 252 5.80 10.61 -4.62
N THR A 253 4.61 10.21 -4.15
CA THR A 253 3.51 9.77 -5.02
C THR A 253 2.89 10.92 -5.79
N GLU A 254 2.84 12.09 -5.18
CA GLU A 254 2.34 13.32 -5.79
C GLU A 254 3.26 13.82 -6.88
N GLU A 255 4.56 13.77 -6.64
CA GLU A 255 5.56 14.20 -7.62
C GLU A 255 5.55 13.30 -8.86
N LEU A 256 5.41 11.99 -8.70
CA LEU A 256 5.23 11.07 -9.84
C LEU A 256 3.99 11.43 -10.67
N GLY A 257 2.91 11.87 -10.03
CA GLY A 257 1.72 12.37 -10.72
C GLY A 257 1.96 13.67 -11.51
N ARG A 258 2.82 14.58 -11.02
CA ARG A 258 3.13 15.86 -11.69
C ARG A 258 4.10 15.74 -12.86
N GLN A 259 5.04 14.81 -12.82
CA GLN A 259 6.09 14.68 -13.85
C GLN A 259 5.64 13.96 -15.12
N LEU A 260 4.44 13.40 -15.12
CA LEU A 260 3.89 12.76 -16.30
C LEU A 260 3.28 13.83 -17.22
N PRO A 261 3.82 14.02 -18.42
CA PRO A 261 3.20 14.93 -19.38
C PRO A 261 1.85 14.35 -19.81
N VAL A 262 0.78 14.85 -19.19
CA VAL A 262 -0.59 14.57 -19.65
C VAL A 262 -0.79 15.33 -20.95
N LYS A 263 -0.56 14.67 -22.08
CA LYS A 263 -1.11 15.15 -23.35
C LYS A 263 -2.64 15.10 -23.20
N ARG A 264 -3.29 16.25 -23.38
CA ARG A 264 -4.73 16.45 -23.15
C ARG A 264 -5.65 15.52 -23.97
N GLU A 265 -5.13 14.68 -24.86
CA GLU A 265 -5.92 13.90 -25.83
C GLU A 265 -5.87 12.37 -25.66
N SER A 266 -5.10 11.84 -24.71
CA SER A 266 -5.12 10.41 -24.41
C SER A 266 -4.94 10.18 -22.91
N ILE A 267 -5.83 9.41 -22.32
CA ILE A 267 -5.70 8.94 -20.93
C ILE A 267 -4.49 8.00 -20.90
N PRO A 268 -3.35 8.38 -20.29
CA PRO A 268 -2.20 7.48 -20.21
C PRO A 268 -2.60 6.24 -19.42
N CYS A 269 -2.46 5.08 -20.01
CA CYS A 269 -2.56 3.84 -19.27
C CYS A 269 -1.45 3.82 -18.20
N TRP A 270 -1.71 3.31 -17.00
CA TRP A 270 -0.71 3.13 -15.93
C TRP A 270 0.55 2.39 -16.42
N GLN A 271 0.45 1.59 -17.47
CA GLN A 271 1.59 0.97 -18.15
C GLN A 271 2.54 2.00 -18.78
N GLU A 272 2.05 3.10 -19.32
CA GLU A 272 2.88 4.18 -19.88
C GLU A 272 3.50 5.04 -18.78
N ILE A 273 2.75 5.30 -17.71
CA ILE A 273 3.26 5.99 -16.52
C ILE A 273 4.46 5.22 -15.96
N SER A 274 4.30 3.91 -15.79
CA SER A 274 5.38 3.06 -15.28
C SER A 274 6.58 2.97 -16.23
N ARG A 275 6.38 3.05 -17.55
CA ARG A 275 7.47 3.09 -18.55
C ARG A 275 8.24 4.41 -18.50
N THR A 276 7.56 5.54 -18.34
CA THR A 276 8.20 6.87 -18.35
C THR A 276 9.11 7.07 -17.15
N VAL A 277 8.75 6.55 -15.98
CA VAL A 277 9.61 6.59 -14.77
C VAL A 277 10.89 5.76 -14.95
N CYS A 278 10.84 4.64 -15.69
CA CYS A 278 12.02 3.81 -15.96
C CYS A 278 12.98 4.36 -17.02
N LEU A 279 12.50 5.17 -17.97
CA LEU A 279 13.31 5.68 -19.09
C LEU A 279 14.10 6.95 -18.75
N LYS A 280 13.85 7.59 -17.60
CA LYS A 280 14.57 8.79 -17.15
C LYS A 280 15.62 8.52 -16.05
N ARG A 281 16.03 7.26 -15.89
CA ARG A 281 17.12 6.88 -14.96
C ARG A 281 18.38 6.49 -15.71
#